data_e0390be9b4125c7b51a6ac23e20145f7
#
_entry.id   e0390be9b4125c7b51a6ac23e20145f7
#
_cell.length_a   1.000
_cell.length_b   1.000
_cell.length_c   1.000
_cell.angle_alpha   90.00
_cell.angle_beta   90.00
_cell.angle_gamma   90.00
#
_symmetry.space_group_name_H-M   'P 1'
#
loop_
_entity.id
_entity.type
_entity.pdbx_description
1 polymer ?
#
loop_
_entity_poly.entity_id
_entity_poly.type
_entity_poly.pdbx_seq_one_letter_code
_entity_poly.pdbx_strand_id
1 'polypeptide(L)'
;LQTFMREGRSRQGSMYSEMYPVFHHSTRYLDEDDLKAMSRYLLGENPPAAAHVAQTTAVDDSPGRQLYLNSCAGCHGVLRKGATGKPLTTDITRERGMDYLKTFITYGSPAGMPNWGTSGQLTDDEIEMMANYVMHEPPVPPEFGLADMKDSWTVFVAPEDRPTEQMNDLNLENLFSVTLRDAGQIALIDGDSKEIVKVIDTGYAVHISRISASGRYLFVIGRDALINMVDLWMEHPDTVAKIKVGMEARSVETSKHKDWEDKYAIAGTYWPPQFVIMDGETLEPKKIVSTRGMTVGTQEYHPEPRVAAIVASHQHPEFIVNVKETGKVRLVNYENLDALSSVEIDTSRFLHDGGWDSSGRYFMTAANQSNQIVVIDAKERELEAIIDVGKTPHPGRGANFVDPEFGPVWATSHLGDNTISLIGTDPEGHPDQAWTVVRTLEGQGGGSLFIKTHPESEHLYVDTALNPDEAISQSVAVYDVNDLEEGFKVLPIADWADLGEGPKRVVQPEYNRAGDEVWFSVWNTADQSSALVVVDDETLQLEAVIRDERLVTPTGKFNVYNTQHDVY
;
A
#
# COMPACT_ATOMS: atom_id res chain seq x y z
N LEU A 1 -22.76 1.28 32.01
CA LEU A 1 -22.54 2.71 32.24
C LEU A 1 -21.52 2.95 33.37
N GLN A 2 -21.65 2.31 34.54
CA GLN A 2 -20.70 2.48 35.68
C GLN A 2 -19.26 2.20 35.27
N THR A 3 -18.97 1.09 34.62
CA THR A 3 -17.63 0.75 34.09
C THR A 3 -17.12 1.83 33.12
N PHE A 4 -18.00 2.32 32.24
CA PHE A 4 -17.66 3.37 31.30
C PHE A 4 -17.28 4.69 32.02
N MET A 5 -18.02 5.05 33.06
CA MET A 5 -17.74 6.25 33.86
C MET A 5 -16.49 6.12 34.73
N ARG A 6 -16.14 4.91 35.18
CA ARG A 6 -14.95 4.64 36.02
C ARG A 6 -13.69 4.48 35.21
N GLU A 7 -13.75 3.77 34.11
CA GLU A 7 -12.58 3.34 33.33
C GLU A 7 -12.40 4.13 32.04
N GLY A 8 -13.36 5.01 31.67
CA GLY A 8 -13.38 5.75 30.41
C GLY A 8 -13.61 4.85 29.20
N ARG A 9 -13.86 3.57 29.43
CA ARG A 9 -14.11 2.56 28.39
C ARG A 9 -15.12 1.51 28.87
N SER A 10 -15.81 0.92 27.94
CA SER A 10 -16.70 -0.23 28.16
C SER A 10 -16.58 -1.17 26.97
N ARG A 11 -17.33 -2.26 27.02
CA ARG A 11 -17.47 -3.17 25.85
C ARG A 11 -18.12 -2.50 24.64
N GLN A 12 -18.75 -1.34 24.80
CA GLN A 12 -19.44 -0.61 23.75
C GLN A 12 -18.67 0.60 23.23
N GLY A 13 -17.54 0.96 23.85
CA GLY A 13 -16.72 2.10 23.41
C GLY A 13 -15.88 2.74 24.53
N SER A 14 -15.15 3.76 24.16
CA SER A 14 -14.32 4.58 25.03
C SER A 14 -14.84 6.03 25.06
N MET A 15 -14.50 6.78 26.11
CA MET A 15 -14.78 8.21 26.16
C MET A 15 -13.76 8.98 25.32
N TYR A 16 -14.27 9.87 24.46
CA TYR A 16 -13.46 10.74 23.61
C TYR A 16 -13.94 12.18 23.70
N SER A 17 -13.15 13.07 23.06
CA SER A 17 -13.49 14.46 22.87
C SER A 17 -13.95 15.11 24.17
N GLU A 18 -15.07 15.79 24.17
CA GLU A 18 -15.60 16.54 25.32
C GLU A 18 -15.91 15.69 26.57
N MET A 19 -16.15 14.39 26.40
CA MET A 19 -16.38 13.48 27.52
C MET A 19 -15.08 12.98 28.19
N TYR A 20 -13.97 13.04 27.51
CA TYR A 20 -12.69 12.60 28.07
C TYR A 20 -12.25 13.44 29.29
N PRO A 21 -12.31 14.78 29.28
CA PRO A 21 -12.06 15.59 30.47
C PRO A 21 -12.99 15.27 31.64
N VAL A 22 -14.28 15.00 31.37
CA VAL A 22 -15.25 14.63 32.42
C VAL A 22 -14.80 13.33 33.10
N PHE A 23 -14.42 12.33 32.33
CA PHE A 23 -13.86 11.10 32.88
C PHE A 23 -12.54 11.36 33.61
N HIS A 24 -11.57 11.99 32.96
CA HIS A 24 -10.19 12.12 33.45
C HIS A 24 -10.09 12.98 34.69
N HIS A 25 -10.92 14.01 34.82
CA HIS A 25 -10.88 14.97 35.93
C HIS A 25 -11.98 14.80 36.98
N SER A 26 -12.98 13.95 36.73
CA SER A 26 -14.14 13.79 37.61
C SER A 26 -14.55 12.32 37.82
N THR A 27 -15.21 11.69 36.87
CA THR A 27 -15.94 10.44 37.14
C THR A 27 -15.06 9.27 37.55
N ARG A 28 -13.81 9.22 37.14
CA ARG A 28 -12.85 8.18 37.54
C ARG A 28 -12.51 8.17 39.06
N TYR A 29 -12.76 9.27 39.72
CA TYR A 29 -12.45 9.45 41.16
C TYR A 29 -13.69 9.25 42.05
N LEU A 30 -14.87 9.06 41.47
CA LEU A 30 -16.10 8.80 42.20
C LEU A 30 -16.10 7.39 42.80
N ASP A 31 -16.69 7.25 43.97
CA ASP A 31 -16.91 5.95 44.58
C ASP A 31 -18.03 5.13 43.87
N GLU A 32 -18.25 3.90 44.35
CA GLU A 32 -19.24 3.02 43.70
C GLU A 32 -20.67 3.50 43.87
N ASP A 33 -20.97 4.13 44.97
CA ASP A 33 -22.34 4.59 45.27
C ASP A 33 -22.65 5.85 44.47
N ASP A 34 -21.70 6.75 44.30
CA ASP A 34 -21.79 7.90 43.40
C ASP A 34 -22.00 7.47 41.94
N LEU A 35 -21.21 6.51 41.45
CA LEU A 35 -21.35 5.99 40.12
C LEU A 35 -22.69 5.27 39.89
N LYS A 36 -23.21 4.58 40.92
CA LYS A 36 -24.54 3.97 40.86
C LYS A 36 -25.65 5.04 40.85
N ALA A 37 -25.51 6.08 41.70
CA ALA A 37 -26.45 7.20 41.75
C ALA A 37 -26.53 7.93 40.41
N MET A 38 -25.38 8.26 39.80
CA MET A 38 -25.31 8.87 38.47
C MET A 38 -25.90 7.94 37.39
N SER A 39 -25.63 6.66 37.46
CA SER A 39 -26.18 5.69 36.50
C SER A 39 -27.72 5.61 36.62
N ARG A 40 -28.27 5.63 37.83
CA ARG A 40 -29.72 5.66 38.07
C ARG A 40 -30.33 6.97 37.58
N TYR A 41 -29.67 8.10 37.81
CA TYR A 41 -30.15 9.39 37.32
C TYR A 41 -30.24 9.45 35.80
N LEU A 42 -29.16 8.97 35.12
CA LEU A 42 -29.08 9.00 33.66
C LEU A 42 -29.98 7.96 32.96
N LEU A 43 -30.18 6.80 33.55
CA LEU A 43 -30.90 5.68 32.96
C LEU A 43 -32.31 5.48 33.54
N GLY A 44 -32.65 6.19 34.63
CA GLY A 44 -33.86 5.98 35.40
C GLY A 44 -33.75 4.82 36.39
N GLU A 45 -34.74 4.73 37.33
CA GLU A 45 -34.79 3.67 38.36
C GLU A 45 -35.03 2.27 37.78
N ASN A 46 -35.68 2.19 36.63
CA ASN A 46 -35.90 0.97 35.86
C ASN A 46 -35.29 1.17 34.46
N PRO A 47 -33.98 1.11 34.29
CA PRO A 47 -33.39 1.19 32.97
C PRO A 47 -34.01 0.05 32.13
N PRO A 48 -34.36 0.31 30.85
CA PRO A 48 -34.76 -0.76 29.96
C PRO A 48 -33.69 -1.86 30.06
N ALA A 49 -34.14 -3.10 30.23
CA ALA A 49 -33.22 -4.25 30.20
C ALA A 49 -32.28 -3.98 29.03
N ALA A 50 -30.97 -3.95 29.33
CA ALA A 50 -30.00 -3.71 28.30
C ALA A 50 -30.42 -4.61 27.16
N ALA A 51 -30.87 -4.01 26.06
CA ALA A 51 -31.11 -4.79 24.85
C ALA A 51 -29.83 -5.59 24.73
N HIS A 52 -29.94 -6.91 24.81
CA HIS A 52 -28.78 -7.77 24.54
C HIS A 52 -28.39 -7.42 23.10
N VAL A 53 -27.60 -6.37 22.95
CA VAL A 53 -26.65 -6.32 21.88
C VAL A 53 -25.83 -7.55 22.16
N ALA A 54 -26.09 -8.58 21.38
CA ALA A 54 -25.40 -9.84 21.48
C ALA A 54 -23.94 -9.49 21.68
N GLN A 55 -23.37 -9.90 22.82
CA GLN A 55 -21.99 -9.63 23.14
C GLN A 55 -21.15 -10.44 22.17
N THR A 56 -20.90 -9.87 21.01
CA THR A 56 -19.83 -10.32 20.15
C THR A 56 -18.54 -9.81 20.74
N THR A 57 -18.14 -10.39 21.88
CA THR A 57 -16.75 -10.45 22.32
C THR A 57 -15.98 -11.53 21.55
N ALA A 58 -16.64 -12.26 20.66
CA ALA A 58 -15.98 -12.93 19.57
C ALA A 58 -15.63 -11.81 18.55
N VAL A 59 -14.39 -11.74 18.13
CA VAL A 59 -14.03 -11.16 16.83
C VAL A 59 -15.13 -11.64 15.90
N ASP A 60 -15.83 -10.73 15.22
CA ASP A 60 -16.87 -11.14 14.27
C ASP A 60 -16.15 -11.84 13.11
N ASP A 61 -15.99 -13.15 13.23
CA ASP A 61 -15.42 -14.03 12.21
C ASP A 61 -16.48 -14.47 11.19
N SER A 62 -17.58 -13.70 11.08
CA SER A 62 -18.60 -13.99 10.08
C SER A 62 -17.96 -14.03 8.67
N PRO A 63 -18.37 -15.00 7.84
CA PRO A 63 -17.86 -15.08 6.46
C PRO A 63 -18.04 -13.77 5.69
N GLY A 64 -19.13 -13.04 5.93
CA GLY A 64 -19.37 -11.74 5.31
C GLY A 64 -18.35 -10.68 5.73
N ARG A 65 -17.90 -10.66 6.98
CA ARG A 65 -16.84 -9.77 7.42
C ARG A 65 -15.49 -10.14 6.84
N GLN A 66 -15.15 -11.41 6.86
CA GLN A 66 -13.91 -11.92 6.26
C GLN A 66 -13.84 -11.50 4.79
N LEU A 67 -14.91 -11.76 4.04
CA LEU A 67 -15.02 -11.40 2.64
C LEU A 67 -14.92 -9.89 2.43
N TYR A 68 -15.58 -9.07 3.30
CA TYR A 68 -15.49 -7.61 3.24
C TYR A 68 -14.07 -7.11 3.45
N LEU A 69 -13.37 -7.59 4.48
CA LEU A 69 -12.00 -7.19 4.77
C LEU A 69 -11.06 -7.57 3.63
N ASN A 70 -11.25 -8.75 3.06
CA ASN A 70 -10.40 -9.27 2.00
C ASN A 70 -10.59 -8.54 0.65
N SER A 71 -11.84 -8.22 0.30
CA SER A 71 -12.18 -7.80 -1.07
C SER A 71 -12.66 -6.35 -1.16
N CYS A 72 -13.22 -5.78 -0.11
CA CYS A 72 -13.94 -4.50 -0.16
C CYS A 72 -13.31 -3.38 0.67
N ALA A 73 -12.81 -3.70 1.88
CA ALA A 73 -12.32 -2.71 2.83
C ALA A 73 -11.16 -1.87 2.29
N GLY A 74 -10.31 -2.45 1.45
CA GLY A 74 -9.20 -1.73 0.83
C GLY A 74 -9.62 -0.49 0.04
N CYS A 75 -10.80 -0.52 -0.59
CA CYS A 75 -11.37 0.60 -1.31
C CYS A 75 -12.41 1.37 -0.52
N HIS A 76 -13.23 0.69 0.29
CA HIS A 76 -14.38 1.30 0.97
C HIS A 76 -14.12 1.66 2.45
N GLY A 77 -12.95 1.28 3.00
CA GLY A 77 -12.56 1.49 4.40
C GLY A 77 -13.16 0.43 5.34
N VAL A 78 -12.47 0.14 6.44
CA VAL A 78 -12.91 -0.85 7.46
C VAL A 78 -14.18 -0.35 8.16
N LEU A 79 -14.27 0.96 8.41
CA LEU A 79 -15.46 1.63 8.96
C LEU A 79 -16.47 2.03 7.90
N ARG A 80 -16.26 1.64 6.63
CA ARG A 80 -17.15 1.94 5.49
C ARG A 80 -17.40 3.44 5.24
N LYS A 81 -16.52 4.30 5.74
CA LYS A 81 -16.60 5.76 5.53
C LYS A 81 -16.17 6.19 4.13
N GLY A 82 -15.75 5.23 3.30
CA GLY A 82 -15.19 5.48 1.98
C GLY A 82 -13.69 5.68 2.01
N ALA A 83 -13.09 5.52 0.85
CA ALA A 83 -11.66 5.73 0.61
C ALA A 83 -11.43 6.00 -0.88
N THR A 84 -10.78 5.12 -1.62
CA THR A 84 -10.80 5.15 -3.10
C THR A 84 -12.19 4.79 -3.64
N GLY A 85 -12.90 3.88 -2.95
CA GLY A 85 -14.31 3.60 -3.19
C GLY A 85 -15.24 4.51 -2.40
N LYS A 86 -16.48 4.68 -2.87
CA LYS A 86 -17.50 5.49 -2.19
C LYS A 86 -17.85 4.93 -0.81
N PRO A 87 -18.36 5.74 0.13
CA PRO A 87 -18.87 5.26 1.41
C PRO A 87 -19.94 4.18 1.22
N LEU A 88 -19.92 3.17 2.12
CA LEU A 88 -20.91 2.10 2.25
C LEU A 88 -21.56 2.16 3.63
N THR A 89 -21.88 3.37 4.10
CA THR A 89 -22.65 3.57 5.34
C THR A 89 -24.09 3.09 5.16
N THR A 90 -24.71 2.66 6.24
CA THR A 90 -26.04 2.00 6.19
C THR A 90 -27.16 2.88 5.66
N ASP A 91 -27.07 4.18 5.84
CA ASP A 91 -27.98 5.14 5.21
C ASP A 91 -27.91 5.07 3.68
N ILE A 92 -26.70 5.07 3.12
CA ILE A 92 -26.47 4.98 1.67
C ILE A 92 -26.84 3.60 1.13
N THR A 93 -26.39 2.52 1.78
CA THR A 93 -26.61 1.16 1.27
C THR A 93 -28.08 0.74 1.33
N ARG A 94 -28.80 1.15 2.38
CA ARG A 94 -30.27 0.90 2.51
C ARG A 94 -31.09 1.71 1.53
N GLU A 95 -30.74 2.97 1.28
CA GLU A 95 -31.37 3.79 0.25
C GLU A 95 -31.24 3.17 -1.13
N ARG A 96 -30.05 2.65 -1.47
CA ARG A 96 -29.78 1.99 -2.76
C ARG A 96 -30.46 0.64 -2.91
N GLY A 97 -30.56 -0.11 -1.83
CA GLY A 97 -31.24 -1.40 -1.77
C GLY A 97 -30.41 -2.57 -2.31
N MET A 98 -30.90 -3.77 -2.00
CA MET A 98 -30.21 -5.04 -2.25
C MET A 98 -29.87 -5.27 -3.74
N ASP A 99 -30.83 -5.05 -4.63
CA ASP A 99 -30.66 -5.34 -6.06
C ASP A 99 -29.61 -4.43 -6.70
N TYR A 100 -29.57 -3.15 -6.27
CA TYR A 100 -28.53 -2.23 -6.71
C TYR A 100 -27.14 -2.68 -6.25
N LEU A 101 -27.01 -3.07 -4.98
CA LEU A 101 -25.74 -3.52 -4.41
C LEU A 101 -25.26 -4.79 -5.11
N LYS A 102 -26.12 -5.79 -5.31
CA LYS A 102 -25.79 -7.02 -6.04
C LYS A 102 -25.33 -6.71 -7.45
N THR A 103 -26.03 -5.84 -8.17
CA THR A 103 -25.67 -5.44 -9.53
C THR A 103 -24.27 -4.81 -9.58
N PHE A 104 -23.99 -3.86 -8.66
CA PHE A 104 -22.68 -3.20 -8.64
C PHE A 104 -21.53 -4.12 -8.23
N ILE A 105 -21.77 -5.07 -7.31
CA ILE A 105 -20.76 -6.08 -6.94
C ILE A 105 -20.52 -7.03 -8.13
N THR A 106 -21.57 -7.45 -8.82
CA THR A 106 -21.45 -8.37 -9.95
C THR A 106 -20.70 -7.77 -11.13
N TYR A 107 -21.10 -6.57 -11.56
CA TYR A 107 -20.62 -5.97 -12.81
C TYR A 107 -19.53 -4.90 -12.62
N GLY A 108 -19.28 -4.47 -11.39
CA GLY A 108 -18.34 -3.39 -11.11
C GLY A 108 -18.77 -2.04 -11.66
N SER A 109 -17.82 -1.14 -11.85
CA SER A 109 -18.07 0.16 -12.46
C SER A 109 -16.86 0.66 -13.26
N PRO A 110 -17.10 1.47 -14.31
CA PRO A 110 -16.00 2.13 -15.04
C PRO A 110 -15.11 3.04 -14.18
N ALA A 111 -15.58 3.37 -12.96
CA ALA A 111 -14.83 4.19 -12.01
C ALA A 111 -13.86 3.37 -11.13
N GLY A 112 -13.52 2.14 -11.52
CA GLY A 112 -12.49 1.32 -10.88
C GLY A 112 -13.02 0.32 -9.83
N MET A 113 -14.33 0.14 -9.67
CA MET A 113 -14.83 -0.99 -8.88
C MET A 113 -14.74 -2.27 -9.70
N PRO A 114 -14.03 -3.31 -9.21
CA PRO A 114 -13.91 -4.58 -9.92
C PRO A 114 -15.27 -5.26 -10.16
N ASN A 115 -15.35 -6.02 -11.24
CA ASN A 115 -16.54 -6.78 -11.64
C ASN A 115 -16.53 -8.18 -11.00
N TRP A 116 -16.60 -8.24 -9.68
CA TRP A 116 -16.39 -9.43 -8.86
C TRP A 116 -17.16 -10.68 -9.30
N GLY A 117 -18.41 -10.51 -9.75
CA GLY A 117 -19.24 -11.62 -10.22
C GLY A 117 -18.88 -12.08 -11.62
N THR A 118 -18.81 -11.15 -12.58
CA THR A 118 -18.52 -11.53 -14.00
C THR A 118 -17.08 -11.97 -14.21
N SER A 119 -16.16 -11.61 -13.32
CA SER A 119 -14.80 -12.15 -13.33
C SER A 119 -14.67 -13.51 -12.63
N GLY A 120 -15.76 -14.03 -12.03
CA GLY A 120 -15.74 -15.31 -11.31
C GLY A 120 -15.01 -15.28 -9.95
N GLN A 121 -14.61 -14.11 -9.47
CA GLN A 121 -13.92 -13.98 -8.18
C GLN A 121 -14.85 -14.15 -6.97
N LEU A 122 -16.13 -13.83 -7.12
CA LEU A 122 -17.17 -14.09 -6.14
C LEU A 122 -18.32 -14.88 -6.76
N THR A 123 -18.82 -15.84 -6.02
CA THR A 123 -20.04 -16.60 -6.35
C THR A 123 -21.30 -15.75 -6.11
N ASP A 124 -22.43 -16.14 -6.68
CA ASP A 124 -23.73 -15.47 -6.46
C ASP A 124 -24.11 -15.44 -4.98
N ASP A 125 -23.83 -16.51 -4.21
CA ASP A 125 -24.08 -16.60 -2.78
C ASP A 125 -23.19 -15.61 -2.00
N GLU A 126 -21.93 -15.46 -2.36
CA GLU A 126 -21.02 -14.49 -1.75
C GLU A 126 -21.39 -13.05 -2.09
N ILE A 127 -21.86 -12.79 -3.30
CA ILE A 127 -22.38 -11.49 -3.71
C ILE A 127 -23.64 -11.13 -2.89
N GLU A 128 -24.56 -12.07 -2.71
CA GLU A 128 -25.75 -11.87 -1.87
C GLU A 128 -25.37 -11.66 -0.41
N MET A 129 -24.46 -12.48 0.13
CA MET A 129 -23.91 -12.33 1.47
C MET A 129 -23.28 -10.95 1.66
N MET A 130 -22.47 -10.49 0.71
CA MET A 130 -21.80 -9.19 0.78
C MET A 130 -22.81 -8.04 0.70
N ALA A 131 -23.76 -8.08 -0.23
CA ALA A 131 -24.81 -7.08 -0.35
C ALA A 131 -25.63 -6.96 0.94
N ASN A 132 -25.98 -8.09 1.55
CA ASN A 132 -26.66 -8.13 2.84
C ASN A 132 -25.78 -7.59 3.98
N TYR A 133 -24.50 -8.00 4.03
CA TYR A 133 -23.56 -7.58 5.06
C TYR A 133 -23.38 -6.06 5.10
N VAL A 134 -23.27 -5.39 3.95
CA VAL A 134 -23.10 -3.92 3.91
C VAL A 134 -24.37 -3.13 4.22
N MET A 135 -25.55 -3.75 4.27
CA MET A 135 -26.79 -3.11 4.71
C MET A 135 -26.93 -3.02 6.24
N HIS A 136 -26.03 -3.63 6.99
CA HIS A 136 -26.01 -3.58 8.46
C HIS A 136 -24.84 -2.71 8.93
N GLU A 137 -24.96 -2.17 10.16
CA GLU A 137 -23.87 -1.40 10.76
C GLU A 137 -22.59 -2.25 10.84
N PRO A 138 -21.44 -1.68 10.46
CA PRO A 138 -20.19 -2.41 10.57
C PRO A 138 -19.87 -2.67 12.04
N PRO A 139 -19.40 -3.87 12.40
CA PRO A 139 -18.80 -4.06 13.71
C PRO A 139 -17.59 -3.14 13.81
N VAL A 140 -17.46 -2.42 14.93
CA VAL A 140 -16.24 -1.64 15.20
C VAL A 140 -15.12 -2.63 15.50
N PRO A 141 -14.09 -2.71 14.63
CA PRO A 141 -13.00 -3.65 14.87
C PRO A 141 -12.23 -3.22 16.12
N PRO A 142 -11.65 -4.18 16.87
CA PRO A 142 -10.85 -3.87 18.04
C PRO A 142 -9.62 -3.02 17.64
N GLU A 143 -9.16 -2.20 18.58
CA GLU A 143 -7.84 -1.57 18.48
C GLU A 143 -6.75 -2.66 18.57
N PHE A 144 -5.59 -2.36 18.02
CA PHE A 144 -4.43 -3.25 18.03
C PHE A 144 -3.23 -2.46 18.59
N GLY A 145 -2.85 -2.77 19.81
CA GLY A 145 -1.84 -2.02 20.55
C GLY A 145 -0.56 -2.80 20.76
N LEU A 146 0.30 -2.26 21.64
CA LEU A 146 1.62 -2.83 21.91
C LEU A 146 1.57 -4.27 22.48
N ALA A 147 0.57 -4.58 23.30
CA ALA A 147 0.41 -5.93 23.86
C ALA A 147 0.12 -6.94 22.74
N ASP A 148 -0.85 -6.62 21.85
CA ASP A 148 -1.22 -7.47 20.73
C ASP A 148 -0.03 -7.68 19.77
N MET A 149 0.76 -6.62 19.56
CA MET A 149 1.97 -6.71 18.73
C MET A 149 3.00 -7.64 19.35
N LYS A 150 3.27 -7.50 20.66
CA LYS A 150 4.23 -8.35 21.38
C LYS A 150 3.79 -9.82 21.43
N ASP A 151 2.50 -10.09 21.52
CA ASP A 151 1.97 -11.45 21.50
C ASP A 151 2.17 -12.13 20.13
N SER A 152 2.24 -11.35 19.05
CA SER A 152 2.47 -11.85 17.69
C SER A 152 3.95 -11.84 17.26
N TRP A 153 4.78 -11.13 18.00
CA TRP A 153 6.19 -10.93 17.66
C TRP A 153 7.02 -12.18 17.95
N THR A 154 7.81 -12.59 16.96
CA THR A 154 8.68 -13.77 17.06
C THR A 154 10.01 -13.48 16.37
N VAL A 155 11.12 -13.74 17.04
CA VAL A 155 12.46 -13.79 16.47
C VAL A 155 12.84 -15.27 16.36
N PHE A 156 13.00 -15.76 15.13
CA PHE A 156 13.37 -17.16 14.84
C PHE A 156 14.87 -17.40 14.92
N VAL A 157 15.65 -16.38 14.47
CA VAL A 157 17.12 -16.39 14.53
C VAL A 157 17.54 -15.06 15.17
N ALA A 158 18.17 -15.13 16.34
CA ALA A 158 18.65 -13.94 17.05
C ALA A 158 19.77 -13.27 16.24
N PRO A 159 19.89 -11.92 16.30
CA PRO A 159 20.92 -11.20 15.51
C PRO A 159 22.34 -11.75 15.67
N GLU A 160 22.70 -12.14 16.88
CA GLU A 160 24.01 -12.72 17.19
C GLU A 160 24.26 -14.13 16.60
N ASP A 161 23.18 -14.83 16.24
CA ASP A 161 23.25 -16.17 15.63
C ASP A 161 23.18 -16.12 14.09
N ARG A 162 22.99 -14.93 13.51
CA ARG A 162 22.94 -14.73 12.05
C ARG A 162 24.35 -14.69 11.45
N PRO A 163 24.49 -15.06 10.16
CA PRO A 163 25.79 -14.96 9.49
C PRO A 163 26.31 -13.54 9.48
N THR A 164 27.61 -13.36 9.61
CA THR A 164 28.30 -12.06 9.55
C THR A 164 28.73 -11.67 8.14
N GLU A 165 28.60 -12.60 7.19
CA GLU A 165 28.86 -12.44 5.77
C GLU A 165 27.87 -13.29 4.97
N GLN A 166 27.68 -13.01 3.70
CA GLN A 166 26.78 -13.78 2.83
C GLN A 166 27.29 -15.23 2.73
N MET A 167 26.42 -16.20 3.03
CA MET A 167 26.71 -17.63 3.08
C MET A 167 26.27 -18.40 1.84
N ASN A 168 25.62 -17.75 0.89
CA ASN A 168 25.17 -18.31 -0.38
C ASN A 168 25.89 -17.60 -1.55
N ASP A 169 25.79 -18.19 -2.74
CA ASP A 169 26.45 -17.69 -3.96
C ASP A 169 25.51 -16.81 -4.83
N LEU A 170 24.38 -16.34 -4.29
CA LEU A 170 23.41 -15.53 -5.04
C LEU A 170 23.97 -14.15 -5.35
N ASN A 171 23.75 -13.67 -6.56
CA ASN A 171 23.91 -12.27 -6.90
C ASN A 171 22.75 -11.45 -6.34
N LEU A 172 22.89 -10.98 -5.08
CA LEU A 172 21.80 -10.26 -4.41
C LEU A 172 21.38 -8.99 -5.16
N GLU A 173 22.28 -8.32 -5.86
CA GLU A 173 21.96 -7.13 -6.63
C GLU A 173 21.01 -7.44 -7.81
N ASN A 174 21.02 -8.67 -8.33
CA ASN A 174 20.11 -9.13 -9.39
C ASN A 174 19.05 -10.13 -8.90
N LEU A 175 18.81 -10.20 -7.60
CA LEU A 175 17.76 -11.02 -7.01
C LEU A 175 16.40 -10.28 -7.07
N PHE A 176 15.34 -11.02 -7.37
CA PHE A 176 13.96 -10.52 -7.35
C PHE A 176 13.17 -11.12 -6.20
N SER A 177 12.42 -10.26 -5.49
CA SER A 177 11.34 -10.68 -4.62
C SER A 177 10.01 -10.51 -5.35
N VAL A 178 9.31 -11.60 -5.58
CA VAL A 178 8.03 -11.62 -6.28
C VAL A 178 6.91 -11.93 -5.30
N THR A 179 5.93 -11.05 -5.17
CA THR A 179 4.78 -11.26 -4.30
C THR A 179 3.79 -12.24 -4.93
N LEU A 180 3.54 -13.36 -4.29
CA LEU A 180 2.53 -14.36 -4.65
C LEU A 180 1.28 -14.08 -3.83
N ARG A 181 0.50 -13.11 -4.32
CA ARG A 181 -0.54 -12.43 -3.54
C ARG A 181 -1.54 -13.38 -2.90
N ASP A 182 -2.15 -14.25 -3.68
CA ASP A 182 -3.25 -15.09 -3.22
C ASP A 182 -2.75 -16.35 -2.49
N ALA A 183 -1.47 -16.70 -2.65
CA ALA A 183 -0.83 -17.75 -1.88
C ALA A 183 -0.34 -17.29 -0.49
N GLY A 184 -0.25 -15.98 -0.25
CA GLY A 184 0.35 -15.46 0.99
C GLY A 184 1.84 -15.73 1.11
N GLN A 185 2.56 -15.66 -0.01
CA GLN A 185 3.97 -16.05 -0.13
C GLN A 185 4.75 -15.01 -0.93
N ILE A 186 6.07 -15.09 -0.86
CA ILE A 186 6.98 -14.51 -1.85
C ILE A 186 7.80 -15.60 -2.52
N ALA A 187 8.19 -15.38 -3.77
CA ALA A 187 9.24 -16.14 -4.43
C ALA A 187 10.50 -15.28 -4.52
N LEU A 188 11.63 -15.81 -4.10
CA LEU A 188 12.95 -15.28 -4.43
C LEU A 188 13.38 -15.91 -5.74
N ILE A 189 13.69 -15.08 -6.73
CA ILE A 189 14.09 -15.53 -8.07
C ILE A 189 15.45 -14.91 -8.40
N ASP A 190 16.39 -15.75 -8.76
CA ASP A 190 17.70 -15.34 -9.26
C ASP A 190 17.54 -14.74 -10.66
N GLY A 191 17.86 -13.45 -10.80
CA GLY A 191 17.76 -12.73 -12.06
C GLY A 191 18.75 -13.19 -13.12
N ASP A 192 19.88 -13.80 -12.74
CA ASP A 192 20.87 -14.28 -13.69
C ASP A 192 20.44 -15.63 -14.29
N SER A 193 20.03 -16.60 -13.47
CA SER A 193 19.59 -17.93 -13.93
C SER A 193 18.11 -18.02 -14.28
N LYS A 194 17.28 -17.09 -13.87
CA LYS A 194 15.80 -17.10 -13.97
C LYS A 194 15.16 -18.21 -13.15
N GLU A 195 15.86 -18.82 -12.19
CA GLU A 195 15.38 -19.91 -11.35
C GLU A 195 14.77 -19.41 -10.04
N ILE A 196 13.72 -20.09 -9.58
CA ILE A 196 13.14 -19.83 -8.25
C ILE A 196 14.06 -20.43 -7.21
N VAL A 197 14.74 -19.57 -6.46
CA VAL A 197 15.65 -19.93 -5.37
C VAL A 197 14.86 -20.49 -4.19
N LYS A 198 13.77 -19.80 -3.80
CA LYS A 198 12.95 -20.20 -2.67
C LYS A 198 11.56 -19.56 -2.73
N VAL A 199 10.56 -20.26 -2.22
CA VAL A 199 9.25 -19.70 -1.87
C VAL A 199 9.14 -19.65 -0.35
N ILE A 200 8.71 -18.50 0.19
CA ILE A 200 8.68 -18.22 1.63
C ILE A 200 7.24 -17.83 2.01
N ASP A 201 6.70 -18.48 3.03
CA ASP A 201 5.39 -18.14 3.60
C ASP A 201 5.45 -16.78 4.31
N THR A 202 4.48 -15.93 4.04
CA THR A 202 4.37 -14.58 4.60
C THR A 202 2.93 -14.29 5.06
N GLY A 203 2.50 -13.03 5.05
CA GLY A 203 1.13 -12.65 5.39
C GLY A 203 0.15 -12.82 4.24
N TYR A 204 -1.13 -12.80 4.57
CA TYR A 204 -2.22 -12.87 3.59
C TYR A 204 -2.22 -11.65 2.65
N ALA A 205 -2.53 -11.90 1.38
CA ALA A 205 -2.59 -10.91 0.31
C ALA A 205 -1.33 -10.02 0.30
N VAL A 206 -0.17 -10.65 0.14
CA VAL A 206 1.15 -10.00 0.12
C VAL A 206 1.14 -8.81 -0.81
N HIS A 207 1.64 -7.68 -0.33
CA HIS A 207 1.50 -6.43 -1.08
C HIS A 207 2.82 -5.90 -1.61
N ILE A 208 3.79 -5.69 -0.74
CA ILE A 208 5.10 -5.15 -1.14
C ILE A 208 6.23 -5.82 -0.38
N SER A 209 7.41 -5.75 -0.98
CA SER A 209 8.70 -5.99 -0.35
C SER A 209 9.53 -4.72 -0.34
N ARG A 210 10.32 -4.52 0.72
CA ARG A 210 11.33 -3.47 0.85
C ARG A 210 12.62 -4.06 1.30
N ILE A 211 13.72 -3.53 0.78
CA ILE A 211 15.07 -3.96 1.14
C ILE A 211 15.67 -2.99 2.15
N SER A 212 16.41 -3.50 3.10
CA SER A 212 17.19 -2.71 4.07
C SER A 212 18.28 -1.90 3.37
N ALA A 213 18.81 -0.87 4.05
CA ALA A 213 19.86 -0.02 3.50
C ALA A 213 21.13 -0.80 3.14
N SER A 214 21.46 -1.85 3.92
CA SER A 214 22.58 -2.75 3.64
C SER A 214 22.37 -3.72 2.48
N GLY A 215 21.14 -3.84 1.96
CA GLY A 215 20.79 -4.86 0.96
C GLY A 215 20.64 -6.28 1.52
N ARG A 216 20.72 -6.45 2.86
CA ARG A 216 20.69 -7.77 3.52
C ARG A 216 19.29 -8.26 3.85
N TYR A 217 18.47 -7.40 4.45
CA TYR A 217 17.16 -7.80 4.96
C TYR A 217 16.05 -7.39 4.02
N LEU A 218 15.18 -8.35 3.70
CA LEU A 218 13.97 -8.11 2.92
C LEU A 218 12.77 -8.07 3.86
N PHE A 219 12.05 -6.96 3.89
CA PHE A 219 10.84 -6.76 4.67
C PHE A 219 9.62 -6.94 3.77
N VAL A 220 8.75 -7.87 4.13
CA VAL A 220 7.56 -8.22 3.36
C VAL A 220 6.33 -7.97 4.20
N ILE A 221 5.33 -7.28 3.66
CA ILE A 221 4.08 -7.01 4.36
C ILE A 221 2.88 -7.54 3.60
N GLY A 222 2.00 -8.24 4.33
CA GLY A 222 0.68 -8.66 3.85
C GLY A 222 -0.42 -7.67 4.27
N ARG A 223 -1.58 -7.81 3.63
CA ARG A 223 -2.74 -6.98 3.98
C ARG A 223 -3.30 -7.28 5.37
N ASP A 224 -3.04 -8.43 5.92
CA ASP A 224 -3.33 -8.82 7.31
C ASP A 224 -2.41 -8.15 8.33
N ALA A 225 -1.57 -7.22 7.88
CA ALA A 225 -0.59 -6.48 8.68
C ALA A 225 0.52 -7.36 9.30
N LEU A 226 0.74 -8.56 8.76
CA LEU A 226 1.90 -9.38 9.11
C LEU A 226 3.12 -8.90 8.33
N ILE A 227 4.23 -8.68 9.05
CA ILE A 227 5.54 -8.37 8.49
C ILE A 227 6.45 -9.57 8.72
N ASN A 228 7.09 -10.01 7.65
CA ASN A 228 8.19 -10.97 7.70
C ASN A 228 9.49 -10.25 7.34
N MET A 229 10.54 -10.48 8.11
CA MET A 229 11.89 -10.06 7.80
C MET A 229 12.71 -11.27 7.38
N VAL A 230 13.17 -11.29 6.14
CA VAL A 230 13.97 -12.36 5.54
C VAL A 230 15.43 -11.94 5.52
N ASP A 231 16.33 -12.80 5.99
CA ASP A 231 17.79 -12.58 5.88
C ASP A 231 18.32 -13.24 4.60
N LEU A 232 18.72 -12.42 3.63
CA LEU A 232 19.25 -12.86 2.33
C LEU A 232 20.68 -13.40 2.42
N TRP A 233 21.40 -13.20 3.53
CA TRP A 233 22.76 -13.69 3.72
C TRP A 233 22.84 -15.13 4.21
N MET A 234 21.72 -15.70 4.68
CA MET A 234 21.69 -17.10 5.11
C MET A 234 22.04 -18.05 3.94
N GLU A 235 22.61 -19.21 4.22
CA GLU A 235 22.84 -20.26 3.23
C GLU A 235 21.57 -20.58 2.43
N HIS A 236 20.43 -20.56 3.12
CA HIS A 236 19.09 -20.64 2.54
C HIS A 236 18.27 -19.46 3.06
N PRO A 237 18.12 -18.37 2.31
CA PRO A 237 17.35 -17.22 2.73
C PRO A 237 15.97 -17.59 3.31
N ASP A 238 15.65 -17.10 4.52
CA ASP A 238 14.38 -17.39 5.19
C ASP A 238 13.99 -16.28 6.17
N THR A 239 12.75 -16.36 6.68
CA THR A 239 12.24 -15.46 7.70
C THR A 239 12.99 -15.61 9.01
N VAL A 240 13.65 -14.55 9.47
CA VAL A 240 14.39 -14.51 10.76
C VAL A 240 13.60 -13.85 11.88
N ALA A 241 12.62 -13.00 11.55
CA ALA A 241 11.68 -12.42 12.49
C ALA A 241 10.34 -12.10 11.82
N LYS A 242 9.27 -12.08 12.62
CA LYS A 242 7.95 -11.63 12.17
C LYS A 242 7.18 -10.92 13.26
N ILE A 243 6.25 -10.06 12.86
CA ILE A 243 5.33 -9.34 13.75
C ILE A 243 4.05 -8.97 13.01
N LYS A 244 2.93 -8.98 13.72
CA LYS A 244 1.69 -8.35 13.25
C LYS A 244 1.56 -6.96 13.86
N VAL A 245 1.38 -5.92 13.03
CA VAL A 245 1.38 -4.50 13.47
C VAL A 245 0.00 -3.86 13.46
N GLY A 246 -1.01 -4.61 13.09
CA GLY A 246 -2.40 -4.16 12.99
C GLY A 246 -3.31 -5.26 12.49
N MET A 247 -4.46 -4.87 11.98
CA MET A 247 -5.43 -5.79 11.37
C MET A 247 -5.45 -5.67 9.84
N GLU A 248 -5.07 -4.51 9.31
CA GLU A 248 -4.89 -4.26 7.89
C GLU A 248 -3.73 -3.26 7.69
N ALA A 249 -2.83 -3.55 6.76
CA ALA A 249 -1.70 -2.69 6.43
C ALA A 249 -1.31 -2.77 4.95
N ARG A 250 -0.46 -1.84 4.50
CA ARG A 250 0.04 -1.84 3.11
C ARG A 250 1.49 -1.42 2.96
N SER A 251 2.05 -0.72 3.92
CA SER A 251 3.36 -0.08 3.77
C SER A 251 4.34 -0.57 4.83
N VAL A 252 5.54 -0.87 4.41
CA VAL A 252 6.72 -1.10 5.24
C VAL A 252 7.89 -0.38 4.61
N GLU A 253 8.79 0.15 5.42
CA GLU A 253 10.04 0.79 4.98
C GLU A 253 11.11 0.64 6.07
N THR A 254 12.37 0.91 5.72
CA THR A 254 13.52 0.82 6.62
C THR A 254 14.29 2.14 6.67
N SER A 255 15.03 2.38 7.75
CA SER A 255 15.87 3.56 7.86
C SER A 255 17.07 3.47 6.91
N LYS A 256 17.23 4.47 6.01
CA LYS A 256 18.26 4.52 4.97
C LYS A 256 19.29 5.62 5.17
N HIS A 257 19.08 6.56 6.11
CA HIS A 257 20.07 7.61 6.38
C HIS A 257 21.37 7.01 6.92
N LYS A 258 22.51 7.42 6.36
CA LYS A 258 23.85 6.84 6.55
C LYS A 258 24.28 6.57 8.00
N ASP A 259 23.80 7.37 8.96
CA ASP A 259 24.14 7.19 10.38
C ASP A 259 23.15 6.26 11.11
N TRP A 260 22.11 5.79 10.38
CA TRP A 260 20.96 5.06 10.92
C TRP A 260 20.54 3.88 10.04
N GLU A 261 21.42 3.46 9.13
CA GLU A 261 21.18 2.32 8.23
C GLU A 261 20.74 1.09 9.03
N ASP A 262 19.66 0.45 8.58
CA ASP A 262 19.05 -0.77 9.15
C ASP A 262 18.66 -0.70 10.64
N LYS A 263 18.75 0.46 11.28
CA LYS A 263 18.49 0.59 12.71
C LYS A 263 17.00 0.46 13.05
N TYR A 264 16.14 0.95 12.16
CA TYR A 264 14.70 0.93 12.35
C TYR A 264 13.98 0.44 11.11
N ALA A 265 12.82 -0.19 11.33
CA ALA A 265 11.79 -0.40 10.35
C ALA A 265 10.51 0.34 10.76
N ILE A 266 9.68 0.71 9.79
CA ILE A 266 8.40 1.35 10.03
C ILE A 266 7.33 0.66 9.19
N ALA A 267 6.14 0.48 9.76
CA ALA A 267 4.98 -0.01 9.01
C ALA A 267 3.79 0.92 9.18
N GLY A 268 3.05 1.12 8.11
CA GLY A 268 1.83 1.90 8.08
C GLY A 268 0.60 1.02 7.98
N THR A 269 -0.38 1.24 8.85
CA THR A 269 -1.59 0.44 8.91
C THR A 269 -2.81 1.21 8.40
N TYR A 270 -3.77 0.45 7.88
CA TYR A 270 -5.09 0.92 7.53
C TYR A 270 -6.04 0.82 8.73
N TRP A 271 -5.91 -0.28 9.50
CA TRP A 271 -6.60 -0.43 10.77
C TRP A 271 -5.73 -1.13 11.82
N PRO A 272 -5.62 -0.59 13.05
CA PRO A 272 -5.98 0.80 13.38
C PRO A 272 -5.20 1.80 12.52
N PRO A 273 -5.70 3.03 12.29
CA PRO A 273 -4.99 4.04 11.53
C PRO A 273 -3.82 4.59 12.35
N GLN A 274 -2.65 4.02 12.12
CA GLN A 274 -1.41 4.27 12.86
C GLN A 274 -0.19 3.90 12.03
N PHE A 275 0.98 4.31 12.49
CA PHE A 275 2.24 3.71 12.06
C PHE A 275 3.02 3.20 13.27
N VAL A 276 3.85 2.20 13.03
CA VAL A 276 4.63 1.50 14.06
C VAL A 276 6.09 1.54 13.67
N ILE A 277 6.93 2.10 14.54
CA ILE A 277 8.39 2.04 14.38
C ILE A 277 8.89 0.85 15.20
N MET A 278 9.71 0.03 14.55
CA MET A 278 10.25 -1.21 15.07
C MET A 278 11.78 -1.17 15.00
N ASP A 279 12.40 -2.03 15.77
CA ASP A 279 13.81 -2.34 15.63
C ASP A 279 14.09 -2.99 14.27
N GLY A 280 15.12 -2.55 13.56
CA GLY A 280 15.40 -2.96 12.19
C GLY A 280 16.00 -4.37 12.07
N GLU A 281 16.50 -4.93 13.18
CA GLU A 281 17.09 -6.27 13.18
C GLU A 281 16.19 -7.33 13.83
N THR A 282 15.29 -6.94 14.72
CA THR A 282 14.46 -7.88 15.49
C THR A 282 12.97 -7.74 15.24
N LEU A 283 12.51 -6.63 14.62
CA LEU A 283 11.11 -6.21 14.52
C LEU A 283 10.47 -5.91 15.89
N GLU A 284 11.24 -5.74 16.96
CA GLU A 284 10.67 -5.36 18.25
C GLU A 284 9.91 -4.03 18.14
N PRO A 285 8.61 -3.97 18.50
CA PRO A 285 7.85 -2.74 18.37
C PRO A 285 8.31 -1.71 19.41
N LYS A 286 8.80 -0.57 18.92
CA LYS A 286 9.37 0.52 19.74
C LYS A 286 8.37 1.67 19.96
N LYS A 287 7.64 2.08 18.91
CA LYS A 287 6.76 3.25 18.97
C LYS A 287 5.54 3.08 18.10
N ILE A 288 4.37 3.40 18.66
CA ILE A 288 3.09 3.43 17.93
C ILE A 288 2.60 4.87 17.90
N VAL A 289 2.20 5.35 16.72
CA VAL A 289 1.68 6.72 16.54
C VAL A 289 0.37 6.66 15.76
N SER A 290 -0.70 7.18 16.35
CA SER A 290 -2.00 7.30 15.67
C SER A 290 -1.95 8.38 14.58
N THR A 291 -2.63 8.12 13.48
CA THR A 291 -2.79 9.08 12.37
C THR A 291 -4.15 9.77 12.37
N ARG A 292 -5.05 9.44 13.31
CA ARG A 292 -6.35 10.10 13.43
C ARG A 292 -6.19 11.61 13.59
N GLY A 293 -7.01 12.39 12.91
CA GLY A 293 -6.87 13.83 12.95
C GLY A 293 -7.81 14.57 12.02
N MET A 294 -7.54 15.86 11.84
CA MET A 294 -8.34 16.75 11.02
C MET A 294 -7.89 16.68 9.56
N THR A 295 -8.84 16.70 8.66
CA THR A 295 -8.60 16.78 7.21
C THR A 295 -8.12 18.15 6.79
N VAL A 296 -7.25 18.23 5.80
CA VAL A 296 -6.90 19.50 5.15
C VAL A 296 -8.13 20.09 4.46
N GLY A 297 -8.19 21.40 4.38
CA GLY A 297 -9.26 22.13 3.72
C GLY A 297 -10.55 22.20 4.53
N THR A 298 -11.23 21.08 4.78
CA THR A 298 -12.52 21.07 5.50
C THR A 298 -12.40 21.13 7.01
N GLN A 299 -11.25 20.76 7.57
CA GLN A 299 -10.98 20.68 9.02
C GLN A 299 -11.97 19.76 9.77
N GLU A 300 -12.44 18.70 9.11
CA GLU A 300 -13.29 17.68 9.71
C GLU A 300 -12.45 16.56 10.30
N TYR A 301 -12.86 16.06 11.47
CA TYR A 301 -12.17 14.92 12.08
C TYR A 301 -12.40 13.64 11.27
N HIS A 302 -11.31 12.96 10.88
CA HIS A 302 -11.36 11.66 10.24
C HIS A 302 -10.91 10.55 11.20
N PRO A 303 -11.75 9.54 11.45
CA PRO A 303 -11.45 8.47 12.40
C PRO A 303 -10.56 7.36 11.83
N GLU A 304 -10.43 7.29 10.51
CA GLU A 304 -9.71 6.22 9.78
C GLU A 304 -8.80 6.81 8.69
N PRO A 305 -7.83 7.70 9.02
CA PRO A 305 -6.88 8.18 8.03
C PRO A 305 -5.74 7.17 7.91
N ARG A 306 -5.76 6.42 6.80
CA ARG A 306 -4.89 5.30 6.54
C ARG A 306 -3.49 5.75 6.11
N VAL A 307 -2.47 4.99 6.48
CA VAL A 307 -1.11 5.19 5.97
C VAL A 307 -0.96 4.46 4.64
N ALA A 308 -0.92 5.21 3.54
CA ALA A 308 -0.94 4.63 2.20
C ALA A 308 0.46 4.25 1.70
N ALA A 309 1.45 5.10 1.92
CA ALA A 309 2.84 4.87 1.55
C ALA A 309 3.79 5.44 2.60
N ILE A 310 4.96 4.84 2.68
CA ILE A 310 6.09 5.33 3.47
C ILE A 310 7.34 5.23 2.60
N VAL A 311 8.18 6.26 2.65
CA VAL A 311 9.54 6.23 2.09
C VAL A 311 10.55 6.71 3.14
N ALA A 312 11.78 6.25 3.05
CA ALA A 312 12.89 6.75 3.86
C ALA A 312 13.51 7.97 3.20
N SER A 313 13.72 9.05 3.95
CA SER A 313 14.41 10.23 3.46
C SER A 313 15.90 9.95 3.28
N HIS A 314 16.45 10.41 2.16
CA HIS A 314 17.90 10.41 1.91
C HIS A 314 18.58 11.66 2.50
N GLN A 315 17.81 12.68 2.87
CA GLN A 315 18.29 13.99 3.30
C GLN A 315 18.44 14.09 4.82
N HIS A 316 17.53 13.43 5.56
CA HIS A 316 17.46 13.48 7.02
C HIS A 316 17.13 12.09 7.59
N PRO A 317 17.41 11.82 8.87
CA PRO A 317 17.01 10.58 9.53
C PRO A 317 15.49 10.57 9.80
N GLU A 318 14.71 10.52 8.71
CA GLU A 318 13.25 10.67 8.72
C GLU A 318 12.57 9.64 7.84
N PHE A 319 11.39 9.20 8.29
CA PHE A 319 10.41 8.54 7.45
C PHE A 319 9.39 9.55 6.94
N ILE A 320 9.06 9.51 5.67
CA ILE A 320 8.00 10.32 5.06
C ILE A 320 6.75 9.45 4.96
N VAL A 321 5.70 9.84 5.68
CA VAL A 321 4.49 9.05 5.89
C VAL A 321 3.30 9.75 5.25
N ASN A 322 2.69 9.12 4.24
CA ASN A 322 1.48 9.60 3.59
C ASN A 322 0.23 9.23 4.39
N VAL A 323 -0.47 10.22 4.93
CA VAL A 323 -1.74 10.03 5.65
C VAL A 323 -2.90 10.37 4.72
N LYS A 324 -3.51 9.33 4.17
CA LYS A 324 -4.34 9.38 2.97
C LYS A 324 -5.55 10.31 3.09
N GLU A 325 -6.46 10.02 4.00
CA GLU A 325 -7.76 10.70 4.07
C GLU A 325 -7.68 12.09 4.67
N THR A 326 -6.69 12.34 5.52
CA THR A 326 -6.47 13.70 6.06
C THR A 326 -5.74 14.59 5.07
N GLY A 327 -4.98 14.03 4.13
CA GLY A 327 -4.19 14.79 3.15
C GLY A 327 -2.92 15.39 3.75
N LYS A 328 -2.35 14.72 4.74
CA LYS A 328 -1.16 15.20 5.44
C LYS A 328 0.03 14.30 5.16
N VAL A 329 1.17 14.90 4.90
CA VAL A 329 2.46 14.22 4.87
C VAL A 329 3.17 14.47 6.19
N ARG A 330 3.67 13.42 6.85
CA ARG A 330 4.44 13.55 8.08
C ARG A 330 5.88 13.11 7.84
N LEU A 331 6.82 14.00 8.14
CA LEU A 331 8.25 13.70 8.18
C LEU A 331 8.58 13.34 9.63
N VAL A 332 8.80 12.05 9.88
CA VAL A 332 8.94 11.49 11.22
C VAL A 332 10.42 11.27 11.52
N ASN A 333 11.01 12.12 12.35
CA ASN A 333 12.41 12.01 12.74
C ASN A 333 12.60 10.89 13.77
N TYR A 334 13.48 9.93 13.46
CA TYR A 334 13.71 8.75 14.29
C TYR A 334 15.00 8.80 15.13
N GLU A 335 15.69 9.94 15.21
CA GLU A 335 16.91 10.06 16.05
C GLU A 335 16.63 9.82 17.54
N ASN A 336 15.45 10.22 18.01
CA ASN A 336 15.03 10.02 19.39
C ASN A 336 13.56 9.57 19.48
N LEU A 337 13.34 8.26 19.63
CA LEU A 337 12.00 7.70 19.73
C LEU A 337 11.27 8.03 21.03
N ASP A 338 11.99 8.38 22.11
CA ASP A 338 11.38 8.77 23.38
C ASP A 338 10.78 10.19 23.30
N ALA A 339 11.42 11.06 22.51
CA ALA A 339 10.96 12.41 22.20
C ALA A 339 10.70 12.54 20.68
N LEU A 340 9.91 11.63 20.14
CA LEU A 340 9.63 11.57 18.70
C LEU A 340 9.12 12.92 18.19
N SER A 341 9.81 13.49 17.22
CA SER A 341 9.42 14.71 16.55
C SER A 341 8.95 14.42 15.13
N SER A 342 8.00 15.21 14.64
CA SER A 342 7.57 15.14 13.27
C SER A 342 7.18 16.51 12.73
N VAL A 343 7.51 16.78 11.47
CA VAL A 343 6.92 17.88 10.71
C VAL A 343 5.68 17.35 10.04
N GLU A 344 4.55 18.04 10.21
CA GLU A 344 3.30 17.73 9.54
C GLU A 344 3.03 18.78 8.47
N ILE A 345 2.89 18.34 7.23
CA ILE A 345 2.70 19.20 6.06
C ILE A 345 1.29 18.98 5.53
N ASP A 346 0.48 20.05 5.48
CA ASP A 346 -0.83 20.04 4.86
C ASP A 346 -0.67 20.02 3.33
N THR A 347 -1.27 19.04 2.68
CA THR A 347 -1.15 18.83 1.22
C THR A 347 -2.53 18.62 0.59
N SER A 348 -2.70 17.60 -0.25
CA SER A 348 -3.95 17.23 -0.88
C SER A 348 -4.48 15.91 -0.31
N ARG A 349 -5.82 15.79 -0.19
CA ARG A 349 -6.45 14.56 0.32
C ARG A 349 -6.27 13.39 -0.64
N PHE A 350 -6.36 12.19 -0.07
CA PHE A 350 -6.29 10.91 -0.77
C PHE A 350 -4.90 10.57 -1.30
N LEU A 351 -3.87 10.95 -0.53
CA LEU A 351 -2.50 10.54 -0.77
C LEU A 351 -2.39 9.01 -0.93
N HIS A 352 -1.58 8.56 -1.86
CA HIS A 352 -1.43 7.14 -2.16
C HIS A 352 0.06 6.77 -2.27
N ASP A 353 0.48 6.33 -3.42
CA ASP A 353 1.85 5.95 -3.74
C ASP A 353 2.66 7.12 -4.30
N GLY A 354 3.94 6.91 -4.44
CA GLY A 354 4.88 7.89 -4.99
C GLY A 354 6.31 7.43 -4.85
N GLY A 355 7.22 8.22 -5.40
CA GLY A 355 8.66 7.96 -5.41
C GLY A 355 9.47 9.25 -5.42
N TRP A 356 10.77 9.07 -5.45
CA TRP A 356 11.72 10.17 -5.51
C TRP A 356 11.88 10.67 -6.96
N ASP A 357 12.14 11.95 -7.11
CA ASP A 357 12.73 12.48 -8.33
C ASP A 357 14.17 11.95 -8.51
N SER A 358 14.77 12.19 -9.66
CA SER A 358 16.12 11.69 -9.96
C SER A 358 17.22 12.23 -9.04
N SER A 359 16.99 13.37 -8.35
CA SER A 359 17.94 13.93 -7.39
C SER A 359 17.85 13.29 -6.00
N GLY A 360 16.79 12.55 -5.67
CA GLY A 360 16.50 12.03 -4.34
C GLY A 360 16.22 13.11 -3.29
N ARG A 361 15.92 14.34 -3.72
CA ARG A 361 15.54 15.46 -2.86
C ARG A 361 14.03 15.62 -2.74
N TYR A 362 13.33 15.47 -3.85
CA TYR A 362 11.90 15.74 -3.92
C TYR A 362 11.10 14.43 -3.93
N PHE A 363 10.24 14.27 -2.94
CA PHE A 363 9.30 13.16 -2.89
C PHE A 363 8.00 13.55 -3.59
N MET A 364 7.67 12.82 -4.65
CA MET A 364 6.49 13.05 -5.47
C MET A 364 5.44 11.99 -5.20
N THR A 365 4.25 12.38 -4.77
CA THR A 365 3.19 11.45 -4.38
C THR A 365 1.83 11.81 -4.95
N ALA A 366 1.10 10.78 -5.40
CA ALA A 366 -0.23 10.94 -5.95
C ALA A 366 -1.28 11.20 -4.85
N ALA A 367 -2.04 12.27 -4.99
CA ALA A 367 -3.32 12.48 -4.32
C ALA A 367 -4.43 12.04 -5.29
N ASN A 368 -4.62 10.71 -5.39
CA ASN A 368 -5.24 10.10 -6.56
C ASN A 368 -6.71 10.49 -6.80
N GLN A 369 -7.53 10.64 -5.76
CA GLN A 369 -8.93 11.12 -5.94
C GLN A 369 -9.03 12.64 -6.14
N SER A 370 -7.96 13.37 -5.83
CA SER A 370 -7.87 14.80 -6.10
C SER A 370 -7.32 15.09 -7.51
N ASN A 371 -6.84 14.07 -8.26
CA ASN A 371 -6.20 14.20 -9.56
C ASN A 371 -4.96 15.11 -9.50
N GLN A 372 -4.16 14.95 -8.45
CA GLN A 372 -3.00 15.80 -8.18
C GLN A 372 -1.77 14.99 -7.84
N ILE A 373 -0.60 15.56 -8.12
CA ILE A 373 0.68 15.13 -7.57
C ILE A 373 1.14 16.19 -6.58
N VAL A 374 1.55 15.74 -5.41
CA VAL A 374 2.12 16.56 -4.35
C VAL A 374 3.63 16.38 -4.37
N VAL A 375 4.37 17.45 -4.30
CA VAL A 375 5.84 17.49 -4.25
C VAL A 375 6.28 17.99 -2.88
N ILE A 376 7.08 17.20 -2.19
CA ILE A 376 7.67 17.53 -0.90
C ILE A 376 9.18 17.70 -1.06
N ASP A 377 9.69 18.88 -0.74
CA ASP A 377 11.14 19.07 -0.55
C ASP A 377 11.57 18.42 0.77
N ALA A 378 12.16 17.24 0.68
CA ALA A 378 12.59 16.51 1.86
C ALA A 378 13.82 17.14 2.55
N LYS A 379 14.59 17.97 1.84
CA LYS A 379 15.73 18.70 2.38
C LYS A 379 15.30 19.89 3.23
N GLU A 380 14.40 20.70 2.70
CA GLU A 380 13.88 21.90 3.41
C GLU A 380 12.68 21.54 4.32
N ARG A 381 12.11 20.33 4.17
CA ARG A 381 10.97 19.80 4.96
C ARG A 381 9.70 20.62 4.77
N GLU A 382 9.37 20.95 3.53
CA GLU A 382 8.21 21.77 3.19
C GLU A 382 7.47 21.28 1.94
N LEU A 383 6.27 21.80 1.76
CA LEU A 383 5.49 21.60 0.54
C LEU A 383 6.10 22.46 -0.58
N GLU A 384 6.60 21.80 -1.62
CA GLU A 384 7.14 22.49 -2.79
C GLU A 384 6.04 22.85 -3.79
N ALA A 385 5.21 21.87 -4.17
CA ALA A 385 4.14 22.09 -5.14
C ALA A 385 2.96 21.11 -4.98
N ILE A 386 1.79 21.52 -5.51
CA ILE A 386 0.65 20.66 -5.80
C ILE A 386 0.29 20.89 -7.27
N ILE A 387 0.31 19.81 -8.08
CA ILE A 387 0.23 19.86 -9.53
C ILE A 387 -1.02 19.09 -9.98
N ASP A 388 -1.90 19.74 -10.73
CA ASP A 388 -3.04 19.07 -11.36
C ASP A 388 -2.56 18.17 -12.51
N VAL A 389 -3.04 16.93 -12.54
CA VAL A 389 -2.68 15.91 -13.57
C VAL A 389 -3.94 15.22 -14.09
N GLY A 390 -3.78 14.17 -14.88
CA GLY A 390 -4.89 13.36 -15.38
C GLY A 390 -5.68 12.66 -14.26
N LYS A 391 -6.73 11.97 -14.64
CA LYS A 391 -7.71 11.41 -13.70
C LYS A 391 -7.17 10.20 -12.95
N THR A 392 -7.18 10.29 -11.63
CA THR A 392 -6.76 9.23 -10.69
C THR A 392 -5.32 8.76 -10.94
N PRO A 393 -4.33 9.63 -10.70
CA PRO A 393 -2.92 9.28 -10.88
C PRO A 393 -2.55 8.07 -10.00
N HIS A 394 -1.79 7.16 -10.56
CA HIS A 394 -1.28 5.96 -9.86
C HIS A 394 0.11 5.59 -10.41
N PRO A 395 1.15 6.28 -9.97
CA PRO A 395 2.49 6.12 -10.52
C PRO A 395 3.20 4.83 -10.09
N GLY A 396 2.73 4.15 -9.05
CA GLY A 396 3.57 3.22 -8.32
C GLY A 396 4.70 3.98 -7.61
N ARG A 397 5.88 4.05 -8.23
CA ARG A 397 6.99 4.92 -7.80
C ARG A 397 7.25 6.08 -8.75
N GLY A 398 6.54 6.10 -9.89
CA GLY A 398 6.82 7.00 -11.00
C GLY A 398 8.00 6.51 -11.86
N ALA A 399 8.36 7.32 -12.82
CA ALA A 399 9.48 7.03 -13.72
C ALA A 399 10.29 8.30 -13.98
N ASN A 400 11.60 8.21 -13.80
CA ASN A 400 12.53 9.32 -14.00
C ASN A 400 13.29 9.16 -15.32
N PHE A 401 13.29 10.19 -16.15
CA PHE A 401 14.14 10.27 -17.35
C PHE A 401 14.37 11.72 -17.77
N VAL A 402 15.15 11.92 -18.82
CA VAL A 402 15.41 13.25 -19.38
C VAL A 402 14.61 13.39 -20.66
N ASP A 403 13.57 14.27 -20.64
CA ASP A 403 12.85 14.64 -21.84
C ASP A 403 13.77 15.49 -22.75
N PRO A 404 13.88 15.18 -24.06
CA PRO A 404 14.80 15.91 -24.95
C PRO A 404 14.55 17.42 -25.06
N GLU A 405 13.32 17.86 -24.80
CA GLU A 405 12.92 19.28 -24.90
C GLU A 405 12.89 19.97 -23.54
N PHE A 406 12.41 19.27 -22.49
CA PHE A 406 12.09 19.86 -21.20
C PHE A 406 13.09 19.54 -20.07
N GLY A 407 14.08 18.68 -20.33
CA GLY A 407 15.05 18.28 -19.32
C GLY A 407 14.54 17.19 -18.37
N PRO A 408 15.04 17.10 -17.14
CA PRO A 408 14.63 16.07 -16.18
C PRO A 408 13.15 16.09 -15.87
N VAL A 409 12.49 14.94 -15.97
CA VAL A 409 11.06 14.76 -15.68
C VAL A 409 10.84 13.54 -14.77
N TRP A 410 9.74 13.61 -14.03
CA TRP A 410 9.12 12.49 -13.35
C TRP A 410 7.74 12.23 -13.93
N ALA A 411 7.44 10.99 -14.29
CA ALA A 411 6.21 10.62 -14.99
C ALA A 411 5.24 9.85 -14.10
N THR A 412 3.94 10.11 -14.29
CA THR A 412 2.84 9.34 -13.69
C THR A 412 1.84 8.91 -14.74
N SER A 413 1.38 7.66 -14.64
CA SER A 413 0.21 7.15 -15.36
C SER A 413 -1.07 7.31 -14.53
N HIS A 414 -2.22 6.98 -15.13
CA HIS A 414 -3.53 7.21 -14.52
C HIS A 414 -4.41 5.96 -14.56
N LEU A 415 -5.17 5.75 -13.48
CA LEU A 415 -6.23 4.73 -13.44
C LEU A 415 -7.48 5.17 -14.19
N GLY A 416 -7.79 6.47 -14.15
CA GLY A 416 -9.07 7.01 -14.56
C GLY A 416 -9.16 7.48 -16.01
N ASP A 417 -8.05 7.63 -16.69
CA ASP A 417 -7.96 7.99 -18.11
C ASP A 417 -6.72 7.36 -18.77
N ASN A 418 -6.53 7.64 -20.06
CA ASN A 418 -5.43 7.09 -20.87
C ASN A 418 -4.21 8.01 -20.95
N THR A 419 -4.13 9.06 -20.15
CA THR A 419 -3.03 10.00 -20.23
C THR A 419 -1.85 9.61 -19.32
N ILE A 420 -0.67 10.09 -19.68
CA ILE A 420 0.55 10.01 -18.87
C ILE A 420 1.06 11.43 -18.73
N SER A 421 1.25 11.90 -17.50
CA SER A 421 1.72 13.25 -17.22
C SER A 421 3.22 13.23 -16.92
N LEU A 422 4.00 14.04 -17.65
CA LEU A 422 5.42 14.29 -17.42
C LEU A 422 5.55 15.61 -16.69
N ILE A 423 6.17 15.59 -15.52
CA ILE A 423 6.35 16.74 -14.63
C ILE A 423 7.81 17.11 -14.59
N GLY A 424 8.15 18.36 -14.90
CA GLY A 424 9.52 18.86 -14.80
C GLY A 424 10.02 18.86 -13.36
N THR A 425 11.27 18.41 -13.11
CA THR A 425 11.82 18.20 -11.76
C THR A 425 13.14 18.92 -11.48
N ASP A 426 13.55 19.81 -12.36
CA ASP A 426 14.81 20.55 -12.23
C ASP A 426 14.58 22.06 -12.01
N PRO A 427 14.37 22.51 -10.77
CA PRO A 427 14.14 23.93 -10.48
C PRO A 427 15.40 24.80 -10.65
N GLU A 428 16.60 24.22 -10.70
CA GLU A 428 17.84 24.95 -10.85
C GLU A 428 18.22 25.15 -12.33
N GLY A 429 18.15 24.07 -13.14
CA GLY A 429 18.50 24.10 -14.55
C GLY A 429 17.34 24.50 -15.47
N HIS A 430 16.11 24.14 -15.09
CA HIS A 430 14.90 24.34 -15.88
C HIS A 430 13.76 25.01 -15.07
N PRO A 431 13.97 26.19 -14.48
CA PRO A 431 13.04 26.80 -13.51
C PRO A 431 11.64 27.09 -14.08
N ASP A 432 11.51 27.34 -15.38
CA ASP A 432 10.22 27.62 -16.02
C ASP A 432 9.38 26.34 -16.24
N GLN A 433 9.99 25.16 -16.21
CA GLN A 433 9.36 23.86 -16.37
C GLN A 433 9.13 23.14 -15.04
N ALA A 434 9.88 23.51 -14.00
CA ALA A 434 9.82 22.84 -12.72
C ALA A 434 8.41 22.88 -12.11
N TRP A 435 7.97 21.73 -11.60
CA TRP A 435 6.69 21.55 -10.94
C TRP A 435 5.46 21.88 -11.80
N THR A 436 5.59 21.70 -13.11
CA THR A 436 4.49 21.80 -14.08
C THR A 436 4.40 20.52 -14.91
N VAL A 437 3.22 20.21 -15.43
CA VAL A 437 3.08 19.18 -16.46
C VAL A 437 3.63 19.76 -17.77
N VAL A 438 4.83 19.35 -18.14
CA VAL A 438 5.53 19.86 -19.34
C VAL A 438 5.07 19.14 -20.60
N ARG A 439 4.62 17.86 -20.46
CA ARG A 439 4.11 17.06 -21.56
C ARG A 439 3.03 16.11 -21.07
N THR A 440 2.02 15.87 -21.90
CA THR A 440 1.02 14.83 -21.69
C THR A 440 1.09 13.86 -22.86
N LEU A 441 1.35 12.59 -22.59
CA LEU A 441 1.33 11.53 -23.61
C LEU A 441 -0.04 10.85 -23.61
N GLU A 442 -0.44 10.37 -24.77
CA GLU A 442 -1.62 9.50 -24.91
C GLU A 442 -1.17 8.04 -24.78
N GLY A 443 -1.74 7.30 -23.85
CA GLY A 443 -1.49 5.88 -23.62
C GLY A 443 -2.55 4.99 -24.25
N GLN A 444 -2.34 3.67 -24.17
CA GLN A 444 -3.26 2.70 -24.79
C GLN A 444 -4.63 2.62 -24.07
N GLY A 445 -4.76 3.11 -22.84
CA GLY A 445 -6.00 3.09 -22.07
C GLY A 445 -5.81 3.46 -20.62
N GLY A 446 -6.91 3.67 -19.89
CA GLY A 446 -6.88 3.81 -18.44
C GLY A 446 -6.67 2.46 -17.74
N GLY A 447 -6.56 2.50 -16.40
CA GLY A 447 -6.36 1.29 -15.61
C GLY A 447 -4.90 0.95 -15.33
N SER A 448 -3.98 1.90 -15.56
CA SER A 448 -2.56 1.73 -15.24
C SER A 448 -2.32 1.72 -13.74
N LEU A 449 -1.47 0.80 -13.29
CA LEU A 449 -0.99 0.68 -11.92
C LEU A 449 0.48 1.07 -11.78
N PHE A 450 1.28 0.86 -12.83
CA PHE A 450 2.72 1.07 -12.78
C PHE A 450 3.25 1.66 -14.08
N ILE A 451 4.18 2.58 -13.91
CA ILE A 451 5.01 3.17 -14.95
C ILE A 451 6.47 3.00 -14.52
N LYS A 452 7.38 2.74 -15.46
CA LYS A 452 8.77 2.42 -15.10
C LYS A 452 9.74 2.80 -16.22
N THR A 453 10.88 3.35 -15.82
CA THR A 453 12.11 3.50 -16.61
C THR A 453 13.30 2.94 -15.83
N HIS A 454 14.47 2.97 -16.43
CA HIS A 454 15.74 2.68 -15.78
C HIS A 454 16.80 3.64 -16.32
N PRO A 455 17.80 4.09 -15.53
CA PRO A 455 18.83 5.02 -15.98
C PRO A 455 19.65 4.56 -17.20
N GLU A 456 19.78 3.25 -17.39
CA GLU A 456 20.48 2.62 -18.53
C GLU A 456 19.54 2.26 -19.70
N SER A 457 18.23 2.57 -19.61
CA SER A 457 17.25 2.25 -20.64
C SER A 457 16.79 3.51 -21.39
N GLU A 458 16.46 3.34 -22.65
CA GLU A 458 15.81 4.37 -23.49
C GLU A 458 14.29 4.21 -23.56
N HIS A 459 13.69 3.33 -22.70
CA HIS A 459 12.29 2.99 -22.78
C HIS A 459 11.51 3.34 -21.52
N LEU A 460 10.27 3.83 -21.72
CA LEU A 460 9.26 4.03 -20.69
C LEU A 460 8.15 2.99 -20.86
N TYR A 461 7.95 2.12 -19.88
CA TYR A 461 6.90 1.09 -19.87
C TYR A 461 5.71 1.51 -19.03
N VAL A 462 4.51 1.26 -19.55
CA VAL A 462 3.23 1.58 -18.88
C VAL A 462 2.30 0.40 -18.97
N ASP A 463 1.92 -0.19 -17.83
CA ASP A 463 0.91 -1.23 -17.78
C ASP A 463 -0.52 -0.63 -17.80
N THR A 464 -1.50 -1.48 -18.07
CA THR A 464 -2.92 -1.14 -18.02
C THR A 464 -3.73 -2.28 -17.41
N ALA A 465 -3.19 -2.86 -16.34
CA ALA A 465 -3.66 -4.09 -15.69
C ALA A 465 -5.16 -4.10 -15.30
N LEU A 466 -5.73 -2.93 -15.02
CA LEU A 466 -7.14 -2.79 -14.62
C LEU A 466 -8.06 -2.30 -15.75
N ASN A 467 -7.57 -2.25 -16.99
CA ASN A 467 -8.43 -1.91 -18.12
C ASN A 467 -9.48 -3.00 -18.35
N PRO A 468 -10.75 -2.65 -18.60
CA PRO A 468 -11.80 -3.62 -18.87
C PRO A 468 -11.70 -4.29 -20.24
N ASP A 469 -10.96 -3.69 -21.18
CA ASP A 469 -10.68 -4.30 -22.49
C ASP A 469 -9.52 -5.28 -22.35
N GLU A 470 -9.76 -6.56 -22.69
CA GLU A 470 -8.77 -7.61 -22.56
C GLU A 470 -7.55 -7.39 -23.45
N ALA A 471 -7.72 -6.85 -24.65
CA ALA A 471 -6.59 -6.55 -25.53
C ALA A 471 -5.63 -5.52 -24.92
N ILE A 472 -6.16 -4.59 -24.13
CA ILE A 472 -5.41 -3.54 -23.43
C ILE A 472 -4.79 -4.10 -22.15
N SER A 473 -5.58 -4.77 -21.29
CA SER A 473 -5.08 -5.29 -20.01
C SER A 473 -4.08 -6.46 -20.14
N GLN A 474 -3.98 -7.06 -21.32
CA GLN A 474 -3.10 -8.18 -21.62
C GLN A 474 -1.79 -7.76 -22.33
N SER A 475 -1.58 -6.47 -22.50
CA SER A 475 -0.44 -5.89 -23.20
C SER A 475 0.18 -4.72 -22.42
N VAL A 476 1.32 -4.23 -22.87
CA VAL A 476 2.05 -3.11 -22.25
C VAL A 476 2.43 -2.11 -23.34
N ALA A 477 2.26 -0.82 -23.04
CA ALA A 477 2.74 0.26 -23.90
C ALA A 477 4.21 0.57 -23.59
N VAL A 478 5.02 0.79 -24.62
CA VAL A 478 6.44 1.14 -24.54
C VAL A 478 6.69 2.37 -25.38
N TYR A 479 7.28 3.40 -24.78
CA TYR A 479 7.70 4.63 -25.46
C TYR A 479 9.22 4.67 -25.54
N ASP A 480 9.75 5.21 -26.63
CA ASP A 480 11.13 5.67 -26.70
C ASP A 480 11.22 7.06 -26.03
N VAL A 481 12.01 7.18 -24.98
CA VAL A 481 12.13 8.45 -24.22
C VAL A 481 12.85 9.54 -25.02
N ASN A 482 13.55 9.16 -26.09
CA ASN A 482 14.23 10.08 -27.00
C ASN A 482 13.31 10.59 -28.13
N ASP A 483 12.19 9.90 -28.41
CA ASP A 483 11.20 10.27 -29.43
C ASP A 483 9.76 10.01 -28.97
N LEU A 484 9.31 10.75 -27.99
CA LEU A 484 7.97 10.63 -27.41
C LEU A 484 6.84 11.03 -28.39
N GLU A 485 7.17 11.73 -29.48
CA GLU A 485 6.19 12.12 -30.51
C GLU A 485 5.80 10.97 -31.44
N GLU A 486 6.67 9.95 -31.59
CA GLU A 486 6.32 8.73 -32.33
C GLU A 486 5.15 7.97 -31.67
N GLY A 487 4.91 8.21 -30.37
CA GLY A 487 3.92 7.49 -29.58
C GLY A 487 4.49 6.19 -28.99
N PHE A 488 3.64 5.16 -28.85
CA PHE A 488 4.03 3.92 -28.18
C PHE A 488 3.94 2.70 -29.09
N LYS A 489 4.76 1.71 -28.80
CA LYS A 489 4.63 0.34 -29.30
C LYS A 489 3.85 -0.49 -28.28
N VAL A 490 3.12 -1.50 -28.73
CA VAL A 490 2.39 -2.43 -27.86
C VAL A 490 3.10 -3.77 -27.84
N LEU A 491 3.47 -4.24 -26.66
CA LEU A 491 4.04 -5.57 -26.46
C LEU A 491 2.95 -6.56 -26.00
N PRO A 492 2.75 -7.69 -26.71
CA PRO A 492 1.71 -8.68 -26.41
C PRO A 492 2.16 -9.64 -25.30
N ILE A 493 2.41 -9.11 -24.11
CA ILE A 493 3.05 -9.84 -23.00
C ILE A 493 2.26 -11.09 -22.59
N ALA A 494 0.92 -11.00 -22.54
CA ALA A 494 0.10 -12.15 -22.18
C ALA A 494 0.10 -13.26 -23.25
N ASP A 495 0.28 -12.92 -24.52
CA ASP A 495 0.43 -13.91 -25.59
C ASP A 495 1.75 -14.65 -25.43
N TRP A 496 2.81 -13.94 -25.10
CA TRP A 496 4.13 -14.55 -24.85
C TRP A 496 4.12 -15.45 -23.60
N ALA A 497 3.29 -15.12 -22.60
CA ALA A 497 3.12 -15.95 -21.40
C ALA A 497 2.47 -17.31 -21.72
N ASP A 498 1.67 -17.44 -22.78
CA ASP A 498 1.00 -18.68 -23.24
C ASP A 498 0.32 -19.46 -22.09
N LEU A 499 -0.58 -18.78 -21.39
CA LEU A 499 -1.32 -19.31 -20.24
C LEU A 499 -2.71 -19.87 -20.61
N GLY A 500 -2.89 -20.33 -21.85
CA GLY A 500 -4.14 -20.92 -22.32
C GLY A 500 -5.27 -19.91 -22.55
N GLU A 501 -6.50 -20.41 -22.53
CA GLU A 501 -7.72 -19.62 -22.74
C GLU A 501 -8.11 -18.83 -21.49
N GLY A 502 -8.82 -17.70 -21.66
CA GLY A 502 -9.38 -16.88 -20.58
C GLY A 502 -8.70 -15.53 -20.41
N PRO A 503 -9.34 -14.63 -19.66
CA PRO A 503 -8.84 -13.27 -19.43
C PRO A 503 -7.54 -13.29 -18.62
N LYS A 504 -6.55 -12.54 -19.06
CA LYS A 504 -5.26 -12.41 -18.39
C LYS A 504 -5.03 -10.98 -17.93
N ARG A 505 -4.15 -10.81 -16.98
CA ARG A 505 -3.65 -9.49 -16.55
C ARG A 505 -2.15 -9.47 -16.65
N VAL A 506 -1.65 -8.36 -17.17
CA VAL A 506 -0.22 -8.02 -17.17
C VAL A 506 0.00 -6.86 -16.23
N VAL A 507 0.93 -7.00 -15.31
CA VAL A 507 1.15 -5.96 -14.29
C VAL A 507 2.63 -5.75 -13.99
N GLN A 508 2.95 -4.52 -13.69
CA GLN A 508 4.20 -4.01 -13.16
C GLN A 508 5.43 -4.38 -14.00
N PRO A 509 5.93 -3.47 -14.84
CA PRO A 509 7.28 -3.54 -15.36
C PRO A 509 8.29 -3.41 -14.20
N GLU A 510 9.28 -4.27 -14.14
CA GLU A 510 10.42 -4.16 -13.21
C GLU A 510 11.70 -4.55 -13.94
N TYR A 511 12.69 -3.69 -13.85
CA TYR A 511 13.99 -3.94 -14.48
C TYR A 511 14.87 -4.85 -13.63
N ASN A 512 15.76 -5.57 -14.29
CA ASN A 512 16.93 -6.13 -13.64
C ASN A 512 17.92 -5.01 -13.25
N ARG A 513 19.00 -5.36 -12.54
CA ARG A 513 19.99 -4.37 -12.11
C ARG A 513 20.70 -3.66 -13.27
N ALA A 514 20.96 -4.39 -14.36
CA ALA A 514 21.66 -3.85 -15.52
C ALA A 514 20.81 -2.89 -16.37
N GLY A 515 19.47 -2.98 -16.26
CA GLY A 515 18.57 -2.17 -17.06
C GLY A 515 18.35 -2.69 -18.49
N ASP A 516 18.80 -3.92 -18.78
CA ASP A 516 18.72 -4.54 -20.09
C ASP A 516 17.59 -5.59 -20.22
N GLU A 517 16.94 -5.94 -19.10
CA GLU A 517 15.79 -6.82 -19.05
C GLU A 517 14.63 -6.16 -18.29
N VAL A 518 13.40 -6.35 -18.79
CA VAL A 518 12.17 -5.93 -18.13
C VAL A 518 11.27 -7.13 -17.85
N TRP A 519 10.86 -7.28 -16.61
CA TRP A 519 10.08 -8.41 -16.12
C TRP A 519 8.63 -8.02 -15.90
N PHE A 520 7.68 -8.82 -16.39
CA PHE A 520 6.23 -8.62 -16.25
C PHE A 520 5.59 -9.81 -15.57
N SER A 521 4.67 -9.54 -14.63
CA SER A 521 3.82 -10.60 -14.07
C SER A 521 2.58 -10.78 -14.94
N VAL A 522 2.25 -12.04 -15.20
CA VAL A 522 1.05 -12.42 -15.95
C VAL A 522 0.31 -13.51 -15.20
N TRP A 523 -1.00 -13.36 -15.06
CA TRP A 523 -1.85 -14.45 -14.56
C TRP A 523 -3.18 -14.50 -15.31
N ASN A 524 -3.68 -15.73 -15.48
CA ASN A 524 -5.00 -16.01 -16.01
C ASN A 524 -6.02 -15.95 -14.85
N THR A 525 -7.04 -15.12 -14.98
CA THR A 525 -8.05 -14.94 -13.91
C THR A 525 -9.04 -16.10 -13.81
N ALA A 526 -9.10 -16.98 -14.82
CA ALA A 526 -10.03 -18.11 -14.85
C ALA A 526 -9.50 -19.34 -14.08
N ASP A 527 -8.21 -19.65 -14.19
CA ASP A 527 -7.61 -20.86 -13.60
C ASP A 527 -6.39 -20.58 -12.71
N GLN A 528 -6.03 -19.29 -12.55
CA GLN A 528 -4.89 -18.81 -11.75
C GLN A 528 -3.52 -19.26 -12.27
N SER A 529 -3.43 -19.86 -13.46
CA SER A 529 -2.14 -20.13 -14.09
C SER A 529 -1.37 -18.83 -14.26
N SER A 530 -0.07 -18.86 -14.01
CA SER A 530 0.74 -17.65 -13.92
C SER A 530 2.12 -17.85 -14.53
N ALA A 531 2.73 -16.75 -14.96
CA ALA A 531 4.09 -16.70 -15.46
C ALA A 531 4.73 -15.34 -15.19
N LEU A 532 6.05 -15.29 -15.24
CA LEU A 532 6.81 -14.06 -15.41
C LEU A 532 7.36 -14.04 -16.83
N VAL A 533 7.17 -12.94 -17.53
CA VAL A 533 7.68 -12.72 -18.89
C VAL A 533 8.85 -11.76 -18.79
N VAL A 534 9.98 -12.15 -19.35
CA VAL A 534 11.20 -11.34 -19.44
C VAL A 534 11.36 -10.86 -20.86
N VAL A 535 11.56 -9.57 -21.02
CA VAL A 535 11.73 -8.88 -22.29
C VAL A 535 13.14 -8.27 -22.33
N ASP A 536 13.83 -8.47 -23.42
CA ASP A 536 15.08 -7.77 -23.72
C ASP A 536 14.76 -6.31 -24.05
N ASP A 537 15.31 -5.38 -23.29
CA ASP A 537 14.98 -3.96 -23.37
C ASP A 537 15.45 -3.30 -24.66
N GLU A 538 16.59 -3.71 -25.22
CA GLU A 538 17.15 -3.14 -26.46
C GLU A 538 16.29 -3.52 -27.67
N THR A 539 15.93 -4.80 -27.77
CA THR A 539 15.24 -5.33 -28.94
C THR A 539 13.71 -5.34 -28.82
N LEU A 540 13.18 -5.17 -27.62
CA LEU A 540 11.77 -5.30 -27.28
C LEU A 540 11.19 -6.67 -27.62
N GLN A 541 12.00 -7.73 -27.60
CA GLN A 541 11.61 -9.10 -27.91
C GLN A 541 11.53 -9.94 -26.63
N LEU A 542 10.73 -11.00 -26.72
CA LEU A 542 10.67 -12.01 -25.67
C LEU A 542 12.03 -12.65 -25.46
N GLU A 543 12.56 -12.58 -24.25
CA GLU A 543 13.80 -13.26 -23.85
C GLU A 543 13.49 -14.60 -23.16
N ALA A 544 12.65 -14.57 -22.12
CA ALA A 544 12.32 -15.76 -21.34
C ALA A 544 10.89 -15.73 -20.79
N VAL A 545 10.37 -16.92 -20.49
CA VAL A 545 9.12 -17.08 -19.74
C VAL A 545 9.37 -18.05 -18.60
N ILE A 546 9.24 -17.55 -17.37
CA ILE A 546 9.38 -18.33 -16.15
C ILE A 546 8.00 -18.86 -15.77
N ARG A 547 7.81 -20.19 -15.86
CA ARG A 547 6.58 -20.89 -15.49
C ARG A 547 6.89 -21.89 -14.41
N ASP A 548 6.13 -21.82 -13.31
CA ASP A 548 6.22 -22.77 -12.20
C ASP A 548 4.87 -22.77 -11.48
N GLU A 549 4.41 -23.94 -11.06
CA GLU A 549 3.14 -24.09 -10.34
C GLU A 549 3.10 -23.35 -8.99
N ARG A 550 4.28 -23.00 -8.46
CA ARG A 550 4.43 -22.20 -7.24
C ARG A 550 4.15 -20.72 -7.45
N LEU A 551 4.17 -20.22 -8.68
CA LEU A 551 3.86 -18.83 -9.02
C LEU A 551 2.36 -18.60 -9.04
N VAL A 552 1.75 -18.34 -7.88
CA VAL A 552 0.30 -18.11 -7.76
C VAL A 552 0.04 -16.61 -7.67
N THR A 553 -0.67 -16.06 -8.66
CA THR A 553 -1.04 -14.64 -8.75
C THR A 553 0.15 -13.72 -8.42
N PRO A 554 1.25 -13.77 -9.20
CA PRO A 554 2.40 -12.90 -9.00
C PRO A 554 1.97 -11.46 -9.31
N THR A 555 1.99 -10.57 -8.33
CA THR A 555 1.59 -9.17 -8.52
C THR A 555 2.78 -8.23 -8.54
N GLY A 556 3.43 -8.04 -7.41
CA GLY A 556 4.58 -7.17 -7.28
C GLY A 556 5.90 -7.92 -7.54
N LYS A 557 6.81 -7.29 -8.26
CA LYS A 557 8.21 -7.72 -8.41
C LYS A 557 9.11 -6.60 -7.96
N PHE A 558 10.14 -6.94 -7.21
CA PHE A 558 11.05 -5.97 -6.64
C PHE A 558 12.47 -6.49 -6.81
N ASN A 559 13.21 -5.91 -7.75
CA ASN A 559 14.65 -6.15 -7.83
C ASN A 559 15.33 -5.56 -6.58
N VAL A 560 16.20 -6.33 -5.95
CA VAL A 560 16.82 -5.95 -4.67
C VAL A 560 17.62 -4.65 -4.82
N TYR A 561 18.49 -4.54 -5.83
CA TYR A 561 19.30 -3.34 -6.06
C TYR A 561 18.43 -2.11 -6.35
N ASN A 562 17.48 -2.22 -7.28
CA ASN A 562 16.61 -1.11 -7.65
C ASN A 562 15.75 -0.63 -6.48
N THR A 563 15.29 -1.56 -5.63
CA THR A 563 14.53 -1.22 -4.42
C THR A 563 15.40 -0.60 -3.33
N GLN A 564 16.64 -1.06 -3.18
CA GLN A 564 17.60 -0.52 -2.21
C GLN A 564 17.97 0.93 -2.54
N HIS A 565 18.19 1.21 -3.82
CA HIS A 565 18.71 2.49 -4.32
C HIS A 565 17.63 3.42 -4.90
N ASP A 566 16.36 3.06 -4.76
CA ASP A 566 15.20 3.83 -5.28
C ASP A 566 15.35 4.17 -6.77
N VAL A 567 15.71 3.17 -7.61
CA VAL A 567 15.83 3.28 -9.06
C VAL A 567 14.45 3.16 -9.71
N TYR A 568 13.98 4.25 -10.36
CA TYR A 568 12.66 4.31 -10.99
C TYR A 568 12.70 4.87 -12.40
#